data_39498d19d49a1f25248bb7fa64a3cac5
#
_entry.id   39498d19d49a1f25248bb7fa64a3cac5
#
_cell.length_a   1.000
_cell.length_b   1.000
_cell.length_c   1.000
_cell.angle_alpha   90.00
_cell.angle_beta   90.00
_cell.angle_gamma   90.00
#
_symmetry.space_group_name_H-M   'P 1'
#
loop_
_entity.id
_entity.type
_entity.pdbx_description
1 polymer ?
#
loop_
_entity_poly.entity_id
_entity_poly.type
_entity_poly.pdbx_seq_one_letter_code
_entity_poly.pdbx_strand_id
1 'polypeptide(L)'
;MAKTGKPRGTLRQKLGHAAIMAFFCGMWLVPYRLRNRWVGACLRGVLGRLLGYRKRVMDNLDLIYPDMPQDQKLKIADQVLDNAGRTFTENMFPAQFHAQNPEIKLHGAGLEAVLKAHKDGRPIMFYSGHFGNHEAFRAALFKHGIKVGGMVRRMANPYFDVQYKRMLDINGRGGPVFEADRYGTLAMLKSLKTGTALVL
;
A
#
# COMPACT_ATOMS: atom_id res chain seq x y z
N MET A 1 -7.83 16.68 -12.07
CA MET A 1 -8.30 15.31 -12.40
C MET A 1 -8.10 15.07 -13.88
N ALA A 2 -7.16 14.21 -14.28
CA ALA A 2 -7.02 13.79 -15.66
C ALA A 2 -8.26 12.97 -16.04
N LYS A 3 -8.90 13.27 -17.17
CA LYS A 3 -10.01 12.48 -17.71
C LYS A 3 -9.49 11.06 -17.97
N THR A 4 -9.81 10.14 -17.07
CA THR A 4 -9.50 8.73 -17.27
C THR A 4 -10.40 8.20 -18.37
N GLY A 5 -9.84 8.12 -19.58
CA GLY A 5 -10.49 7.41 -20.69
C GLY A 5 -10.79 5.97 -20.25
N LYS A 6 -11.82 5.34 -20.83
CA LYS A 6 -12.13 3.93 -20.53
C LYS A 6 -10.88 3.07 -20.69
N PRO A 7 -10.55 2.21 -19.72
CA PRO A 7 -9.35 1.38 -19.79
C PRO A 7 -9.41 0.48 -21.04
N ARG A 8 -8.36 0.52 -21.86
CA ARG A 8 -8.21 -0.34 -23.04
C ARG A 8 -7.27 -1.48 -22.69
N GLY A 9 -7.78 -2.68 -22.66
CA GLY A 9 -7.02 -3.91 -22.37
C GLY A 9 -7.60 -5.10 -23.12
N THR A 10 -6.90 -6.24 -23.07
CA THR A 10 -7.33 -7.48 -23.70
C THR A 10 -8.53 -8.11 -22.98
N LEU A 11 -9.26 -8.99 -23.64
CA LEU A 11 -10.35 -9.76 -23.04
C LEU A 11 -9.85 -10.57 -21.82
N ARG A 12 -8.64 -11.17 -21.91
CA ARG A 12 -8.01 -11.88 -20.78
C ARG A 12 -7.81 -10.97 -19.56
N GLN A 13 -7.35 -9.73 -19.77
CA GLN A 13 -7.19 -8.75 -18.70
C GLN A 13 -8.53 -8.34 -18.10
N LYS A 14 -9.57 -8.18 -18.93
CA LYS A 14 -10.92 -7.87 -18.45
C LYS A 14 -11.49 -9.03 -17.62
N LEU A 15 -11.36 -10.25 -18.06
CA LEU A 15 -11.81 -11.44 -17.32
C LEU A 15 -11.03 -11.60 -16.02
N GLY A 16 -9.70 -11.42 -16.04
CA GLY A 16 -8.87 -11.44 -14.83
C GLY A 16 -9.28 -10.38 -13.83
N HIS A 17 -9.56 -9.16 -14.30
CA HIS A 17 -10.09 -8.10 -13.43
C HIS A 17 -11.45 -8.48 -12.85
N ALA A 18 -12.38 -9.01 -13.65
CA ALA A 18 -13.69 -9.45 -13.18
C ALA A 18 -13.58 -10.54 -12.11
N ALA A 19 -12.67 -11.51 -12.27
CA ALA A 19 -12.41 -12.55 -11.28
C ALA A 19 -11.87 -11.97 -9.97
N ILE A 20 -10.93 -11.01 -10.04
CA ILE A 20 -10.42 -10.29 -8.86
C ILE A 20 -11.53 -9.53 -8.17
N MET A 21 -12.38 -8.82 -8.91
CA MET A 21 -13.50 -8.08 -8.34
C MET A 21 -14.56 -8.99 -7.72
N ALA A 22 -14.87 -10.13 -8.35
CA ALA A 22 -15.76 -11.14 -7.79
C ALA A 22 -15.21 -11.70 -6.46
N PHE A 23 -13.90 -11.97 -6.40
CA PHE A 23 -13.24 -12.37 -5.15
C PHE A 23 -13.40 -11.30 -4.06
N PHE A 24 -13.14 -10.02 -4.37
CA PHE A 24 -13.35 -8.95 -3.40
C PHE A 24 -14.81 -8.79 -2.98
N CYS A 25 -15.76 -8.90 -3.92
CA CYS A 25 -17.18 -8.88 -3.59
C CYS A 25 -17.56 -10.05 -2.66
N GLY A 26 -17.07 -11.25 -2.92
CA GLY A 26 -17.26 -12.41 -2.03
C GLY A 26 -16.68 -12.19 -0.64
N MET A 27 -15.53 -11.51 -0.56
CA MET A 27 -14.92 -11.18 0.73
C MET A 27 -15.76 -10.22 1.58
N TRP A 28 -16.73 -9.46 1.01
CA TRP A 28 -17.65 -8.64 1.78
C TRP A 28 -18.60 -9.47 2.67
N LEU A 29 -18.85 -10.72 2.32
CA LEU A 29 -19.65 -11.64 3.13
C LEU A 29 -18.92 -12.10 4.39
N VAL A 30 -17.61 -11.93 4.44
CA VAL A 30 -16.76 -12.33 5.58
C VAL A 30 -16.55 -11.11 6.49
N PRO A 31 -16.74 -11.19 7.83
CA PRO A 31 -16.41 -10.12 8.75
C PRO A 31 -14.96 -9.63 8.56
N TYR A 32 -14.74 -8.32 8.58
CA TYR A 32 -13.44 -7.72 8.25
C TYR A 32 -12.25 -8.31 9.02
N ARG A 33 -12.41 -8.54 10.34
CA ARG A 33 -11.34 -9.14 11.18
C ARG A 33 -10.96 -10.55 10.74
N LEU A 34 -11.92 -11.31 10.24
CA LEU A 34 -11.68 -12.66 9.72
C LEU A 34 -11.02 -12.62 8.34
N ARG A 35 -11.36 -11.62 7.48
CA ARG A 35 -10.70 -11.45 6.18
C ARG A 35 -9.20 -11.30 6.33
N ASN A 36 -8.75 -10.40 7.22
CA ASN A 36 -7.32 -10.17 7.46
C ASN A 36 -6.62 -11.47 7.87
N ARG A 37 -7.22 -12.21 8.80
CA ARG A 37 -6.64 -13.49 9.28
C ARG A 37 -6.62 -14.54 8.16
N TRP A 38 -7.69 -14.66 7.39
CA TRP A 38 -7.81 -15.65 6.33
C TRP A 38 -6.85 -15.39 5.18
N VAL A 39 -6.80 -14.16 4.68
CA VAL A 39 -5.89 -13.81 3.58
C VAL A 39 -4.43 -13.93 4.02
N GLY A 40 -4.09 -13.54 5.25
CA GLY A 40 -2.78 -13.77 5.82
C GLY A 40 -2.44 -15.26 5.89
N ALA A 41 -3.34 -16.08 6.44
CA ALA A 41 -3.14 -17.53 6.53
C ALA A 41 -3.05 -18.21 5.15
N CYS A 42 -3.88 -17.79 4.19
CA CYS A 42 -3.82 -18.29 2.81
C CYS A 42 -2.49 -17.95 2.13
N LEU A 43 -2.00 -16.72 2.31
CA LEU A 43 -0.73 -16.32 1.73
C LEU A 43 0.45 -17.05 2.40
N ARG A 44 0.43 -17.18 3.71
CA ARG A 44 1.42 -17.96 4.45
C ARG A 44 1.43 -19.44 4.05
N GLY A 45 0.25 -20.06 3.99
CA GLY A 45 0.11 -21.52 3.82
C GLY A 45 0.26 -21.99 2.38
N VAL A 46 -0.59 -21.51 1.49
CA VAL A 46 -0.76 -22.05 0.13
C VAL A 46 -0.27 -21.10 -0.94
N LEU A 47 -0.85 -19.90 -1.03
CA LEU A 47 -0.58 -18.98 -2.13
C LEU A 47 0.87 -18.50 -2.17
N GLY A 48 1.50 -18.28 -1.02
CA GLY A 48 2.89 -17.84 -0.96
C GLY A 48 3.86 -18.88 -1.50
N ARG A 49 3.53 -20.16 -1.38
CA ARG A 49 4.30 -21.26 -1.99
C ARG A 49 4.04 -21.35 -3.49
N LEU A 50 2.76 -21.43 -3.90
CA LEU A 50 2.37 -21.56 -5.30
C LEU A 50 2.84 -20.39 -6.18
N LEU A 51 2.84 -19.18 -5.65
CA LEU A 51 3.26 -17.96 -6.34
C LEU A 51 4.77 -17.66 -6.20
N GLY A 52 5.52 -18.54 -5.53
CA GLY A 52 6.96 -18.38 -5.35
C GLY A 52 7.39 -17.29 -4.37
N TYR A 53 6.45 -16.67 -3.66
CA TYR A 53 6.78 -15.60 -2.69
C TYR A 53 7.59 -16.14 -1.51
N ARG A 54 7.25 -17.34 -1.02
CA ARG A 54 8.02 -17.96 0.08
C ARG A 54 9.48 -18.17 -0.31
N LYS A 55 9.72 -18.71 -1.52
CA LYS A 55 11.08 -18.88 -2.04
C LYS A 55 11.83 -17.56 -2.08
N ARG A 56 11.22 -16.51 -2.60
CA ARG A 56 11.85 -15.17 -2.69
C ARG A 56 12.22 -14.62 -1.30
N VAL A 57 11.35 -14.80 -0.30
CA VAL A 57 11.66 -14.37 1.08
C VAL A 57 12.84 -15.16 1.63
N MET A 58 12.86 -16.48 1.42
CA MET A 58 13.97 -17.34 1.86
C MET A 58 15.28 -16.96 1.17
N ASP A 59 15.28 -16.79 -0.16
CA ASP A 59 16.46 -16.35 -0.91
C ASP A 59 17.02 -15.01 -0.38
N ASN A 60 16.15 -14.06 -0.04
CA ASN A 60 16.57 -12.79 0.57
C ASN A 60 17.15 -12.97 1.96
N LEU A 61 16.55 -13.85 2.79
CA LEU A 61 17.06 -14.14 4.13
C LEU A 61 18.40 -14.88 4.08
N ASP A 62 18.60 -15.75 3.10
CA ASP A 62 19.88 -16.42 2.89
C ASP A 62 20.98 -15.44 2.50
N LEU A 63 20.64 -14.40 1.72
CA LEU A 63 21.57 -13.34 1.33
C LEU A 63 21.92 -12.40 2.49
N ILE A 64 20.94 -11.99 3.29
CA ILE A 64 21.10 -10.96 4.34
C ILE A 64 21.61 -11.58 5.64
N TYR A 65 21.19 -12.79 5.94
CA TYR A 65 21.50 -13.52 7.16
C TYR A 65 21.98 -14.94 6.84
N PRO A 66 23.18 -15.11 6.23
CA PRO A 66 23.67 -16.43 5.79
C PRO A 66 23.75 -17.44 6.94
N ASP A 67 24.17 -16.99 8.12
CA ASP A 67 24.40 -17.85 9.30
C ASP A 67 23.13 -18.09 10.14
N MET A 68 21.98 -17.51 9.77
CA MET A 68 20.72 -17.72 10.50
C MET A 68 20.22 -19.16 10.31
N PRO A 69 19.81 -19.86 11.38
CA PRO A 69 19.23 -21.20 11.29
C PRO A 69 18.00 -21.23 10.40
N GLN A 70 17.85 -22.30 9.61
CA GLN A 70 16.76 -22.43 8.63
C GLN A 70 15.36 -22.40 9.24
N ASP A 71 15.19 -22.93 10.44
CA ASP A 71 13.91 -22.89 11.17
C ASP A 71 13.52 -21.44 11.54
N GLN A 72 14.49 -20.59 11.88
CA GLN A 72 14.26 -19.17 12.14
C GLN A 72 13.90 -18.43 10.84
N LYS A 73 14.62 -18.68 9.75
CA LYS A 73 14.30 -18.12 8.42
C LYS A 73 12.87 -18.49 8.00
N LEU A 74 12.47 -19.75 8.21
CA LEU A 74 11.11 -20.21 7.90
C LEU A 74 10.04 -19.50 8.74
N LYS A 75 10.28 -19.29 10.02
CA LYS A 75 9.36 -18.52 10.90
C LYS A 75 9.21 -17.08 10.42
N ILE A 76 10.32 -16.43 10.07
CA ILE A 76 10.31 -15.06 9.51
C ILE A 76 9.55 -15.05 8.18
N ALA A 77 9.81 -15.98 7.27
CA ALA A 77 9.13 -16.07 6.00
C ALA A 77 7.61 -16.24 6.17
N ASP A 78 7.17 -17.05 7.10
CA ASP A 78 5.75 -17.24 7.43
C ASP A 78 5.11 -15.96 7.97
N GLN A 79 5.80 -15.22 8.83
CA GLN A 79 5.34 -13.94 9.36
C GLN A 79 5.28 -12.86 8.28
N VAL A 80 6.27 -12.80 7.40
CA VAL A 80 6.29 -11.86 6.26
C VAL A 80 5.09 -12.10 5.34
N LEU A 81 4.80 -13.36 5.03
CA LEU A 81 3.67 -13.73 4.16
C LEU A 81 2.32 -13.45 4.83
N ASP A 82 2.17 -13.77 6.12
CA ASP A 82 0.96 -13.45 6.88
C ASP A 82 0.71 -11.93 6.91
N ASN A 83 1.75 -11.15 7.24
CA ASN A 83 1.66 -9.69 7.26
C ASN A 83 1.37 -9.10 5.87
N ALA A 84 1.99 -9.63 4.81
CA ALA A 84 1.71 -9.19 3.44
C ALA A 84 0.23 -9.41 3.08
N GLY A 85 -0.35 -10.55 3.45
CA GLY A 85 -1.77 -10.84 3.23
C GLY A 85 -2.70 -9.91 4.02
N ARG A 86 -2.36 -9.59 5.27
CA ARG A 86 -3.10 -8.63 6.09
C ARG A 86 -3.04 -7.24 5.51
N THR A 87 -1.84 -6.74 5.20
CA THR A 87 -1.63 -5.42 4.59
C THR A 87 -2.37 -5.29 3.26
N PHE A 88 -2.33 -6.34 2.43
CA PHE A 88 -3.10 -6.38 1.20
C PHE A 88 -4.61 -6.19 1.47
N THR A 89 -5.16 -6.93 2.44
CA THR A 89 -6.57 -6.82 2.81
C THR A 89 -6.92 -5.43 3.33
N GLU A 90 -6.10 -4.87 4.20
CA GLU A 90 -6.28 -3.53 4.76
C GLU A 90 -6.31 -2.46 3.66
N ASN A 91 -5.40 -2.56 2.70
CA ASN A 91 -5.33 -1.63 1.58
C ASN A 91 -6.48 -1.83 0.57
N MET A 92 -7.00 -3.04 0.42
CA MET A 92 -8.14 -3.32 -0.46
C MET A 92 -9.48 -2.91 0.15
N PHE A 93 -9.58 -2.82 1.48
CA PHE A 93 -10.78 -2.41 2.22
C PHE A 93 -10.53 -1.18 3.10
N PRO A 94 -10.05 -0.06 2.52
CA PRO A 94 -9.57 1.08 3.29
C PRO A 94 -10.63 1.73 4.17
N ALA A 95 -11.88 1.80 3.73
CA ALA A 95 -12.97 2.36 4.53
C ALA A 95 -13.18 1.57 5.84
N GLN A 96 -13.11 0.24 5.76
CA GLN A 96 -13.26 -0.63 6.93
C GLN A 96 -12.01 -0.61 7.81
N PHE A 97 -10.82 -0.54 7.22
CA PHE A 97 -9.58 -0.33 7.96
C PHE A 97 -9.65 0.94 8.81
N HIS A 98 -10.04 2.06 8.22
CA HIS A 98 -10.14 3.33 8.93
C HIS A 98 -11.27 3.35 9.98
N ALA A 99 -12.40 2.68 9.70
CA ALA A 99 -13.49 2.57 10.66
C ALA A 99 -13.10 1.75 11.91
N GLN A 100 -12.25 0.73 11.75
CA GLN A 100 -11.77 -0.08 12.87
C GLN A 100 -10.52 0.49 13.56
N ASN A 101 -9.84 1.44 12.93
CA ASN A 101 -8.66 2.12 13.47
C ASN A 101 -8.89 3.65 13.47
N PRO A 102 -9.86 4.16 14.28
CA PRO A 102 -10.19 5.58 14.30
C PRO A 102 -9.04 6.44 14.81
N GLU A 103 -8.16 5.86 15.63
CA GLU A 103 -7.01 6.55 16.21
C GLU A 103 -5.70 5.86 15.83
N ILE A 104 -5.15 6.23 14.68
CA ILE A 104 -3.78 5.86 14.32
C ILE A 104 -2.87 6.93 14.91
N LYS A 105 -2.11 6.55 15.93
CA LYS A 105 -1.20 7.48 16.63
C LYS A 105 0.10 7.63 15.88
N LEU A 106 0.57 8.87 15.76
CA LEU A 106 1.91 9.18 15.28
C LEU A 106 2.86 9.31 16.47
N HIS A 107 4.01 8.72 16.38
CA HIS A 107 5.07 8.81 17.38
C HIS A 107 6.42 9.07 16.71
N GLY A 108 7.29 9.79 17.37
CA GLY A 108 8.66 10.02 16.93
C GLY A 108 9.13 11.46 17.21
N ALA A 109 10.42 11.62 17.39
CA ALA A 109 11.05 12.91 17.71
C ALA A 109 10.87 13.98 16.60
N GLY A 110 10.63 13.53 15.35
CA GLY A 110 10.41 14.43 14.21
C GLY A 110 8.99 14.96 14.05
N LEU A 111 8.01 14.51 14.85
CA LEU A 111 6.60 14.86 14.65
C LEU A 111 6.34 16.36 14.74
N GLU A 112 6.88 17.00 15.76
CA GLU A 112 6.73 18.46 15.95
C GLU A 112 7.32 19.26 14.78
N ALA A 113 8.49 18.84 14.28
CA ALA A 113 9.14 19.46 13.13
C ALA A 113 8.29 19.35 11.87
N VAL A 114 7.64 18.19 11.65
CA VAL A 114 6.71 17.95 10.53
C VAL A 114 5.49 18.86 10.64
N LEU A 115 4.86 18.93 11.81
CA LEU A 115 3.68 19.77 12.04
C LEU A 115 4.02 21.25 11.85
N LYS A 116 5.18 21.70 12.37
CA LYS A 116 5.67 23.07 12.16
C LYS A 116 5.93 23.35 10.69
N ALA A 117 6.63 22.47 9.97
CA ALA A 117 6.91 22.64 8.56
C ALA A 117 5.62 22.75 7.73
N HIS A 118 4.60 21.94 8.06
CA HIS A 118 3.29 22.03 7.42
C HIS A 118 2.61 23.38 7.66
N LYS A 119 2.61 23.85 8.93
CA LYS A 119 2.04 25.15 9.30
C LYS A 119 2.73 26.29 8.58
N ASP A 120 4.04 26.23 8.42
CA ASP A 120 4.87 27.21 7.72
C ASP A 120 4.77 27.10 6.18
N GLY A 121 3.96 26.20 5.62
CA GLY A 121 3.82 25.96 4.18
C GLY A 121 5.08 25.40 3.51
N ARG A 122 6.02 24.87 4.30
CA ARG A 122 7.26 24.28 3.77
C ARG A 122 7.02 22.89 3.20
N PRO A 123 7.73 22.50 2.12
CA PRO A 123 7.66 21.16 1.57
C PRO A 123 8.17 20.13 2.58
N ILE A 124 7.53 18.97 2.61
CA ILE A 124 7.90 17.87 3.49
C ILE A 124 8.16 16.63 2.62
N MET A 125 9.29 15.97 2.86
CA MET A 125 9.58 14.69 2.21
C MET A 125 9.79 13.62 3.28
N PHE A 126 8.95 12.59 3.21
CA PHE A 126 9.08 11.40 4.03
C PHE A 126 9.87 10.34 3.29
N TYR A 127 10.85 9.78 3.96
CA TYR A 127 11.53 8.56 3.52
C TYR A 127 10.94 7.38 4.28
N SER A 128 10.41 6.40 3.54
CA SER A 128 9.76 5.24 4.14
C SER A 128 10.05 3.96 3.37
N GLY A 129 9.71 2.83 3.96
CA GLY A 129 9.71 1.52 3.32
C GLY A 129 8.35 0.84 3.43
N HIS A 130 8.18 -0.26 2.74
CA HIS A 130 6.95 -1.06 2.79
C HIS A 130 6.95 -1.96 4.05
N PHE A 131 6.88 -1.34 5.24
CA PHE A 131 6.78 -2.03 6.51
C PHE A 131 5.33 -2.03 7.00
N GLY A 132 4.76 -3.22 7.22
CA GLY A 132 3.37 -3.35 7.64
C GLY A 132 2.42 -2.59 6.71
N ASN A 133 1.39 -1.94 7.26
CA ASN A 133 0.50 -1.07 6.48
C ASN A 133 1.12 0.32 6.27
N HIS A 134 1.91 0.45 5.23
CA HIS A 134 2.58 1.70 4.85
C HIS A 134 1.63 2.84 4.43
N GLU A 135 0.33 2.59 4.25
CA GLU A 135 -0.67 3.62 4.00
C GLU A 135 -1.24 4.22 5.31
N ALA A 136 -1.08 3.52 6.43
CA ALA A 136 -1.66 3.94 7.71
C ALA A 136 -1.13 5.30 8.19
N PHE A 137 0.17 5.60 7.97
CA PHE A 137 0.75 6.88 8.38
C PHE A 137 0.17 8.06 7.58
N ARG A 138 -0.19 7.86 6.31
CA ARG A 138 -0.84 8.89 5.48
C ARG A 138 -2.20 9.26 6.06
N ALA A 139 -2.96 8.26 6.49
CA ALA A 139 -4.25 8.47 7.15
C ALA A 139 -4.10 9.18 8.51
N ALA A 140 -3.04 8.86 9.27
CA ALA A 140 -2.74 9.52 10.53
C ALA A 140 -2.36 11.00 10.33
N LEU A 141 -1.49 11.30 9.36
CA LEU A 141 -1.10 12.67 9.03
C LEU A 141 -2.26 13.52 8.49
N PHE A 142 -3.21 12.89 7.79
CA PHE A 142 -4.40 13.58 7.32
C PHE A 142 -5.23 14.20 8.47
N LYS A 143 -5.25 13.59 9.65
CA LYS A 143 -5.91 14.16 10.85
C LYS A 143 -5.29 15.48 11.31
N HIS A 144 -4.03 15.72 10.93
CA HIS A 144 -3.31 16.98 11.16
C HIS A 144 -3.39 17.92 9.95
N GLY A 145 -4.29 17.65 8.98
CA GLY A 145 -4.44 18.44 7.77
C GLY A 145 -3.40 18.15 6.67
N ILE A 146 -2.47 17.22 6.92
CA ILE A 146 -1.35 16.94 6.02
C ILE A 146 -1.77 15.85 5.01
N LYS A 147 -1.94 16.24 3.75
CA LYS A 147 -2.15 15.31 2.64
C LYS A 147 -0.81 14.89 2.06
N VAL A 148 -0.50 13.60 2.18
CA VAL A 148 0.77 13.05 1.70
C VAL A 148 0.58 12.43 0.33
N GLY A 149 1.29 12.94 -0.67
CA GLY A 149 1.38 12.37 -2.01
C GLY A 149 2.44 11.28 -2.10
N GLY A 150 2.36 10.47 -3.15
CA GLY A 150 3.35 9.42 -3.40
C GLY A 150 3.41 9.01 -4.86
N MET A 151 4.46 8.28 -5.21
CA MET A 151 4.62 7.72 -6.54
C MET A 151 3.99 6.33 -6.61
N VAL A 152 3.36 6.01 -7.74
CA VAL A 152 2.76 4.71 -7.98
C VAL A 152 3.17 4.18 -9.35
N ARG A 153 3.51 2.91 -9.42
CA ARG A 153 3.73 2.21 -10.67
C ARG A 153 2.39 1.78 -11.27
N ARG A 154 2.20 1.95 -12.58
CA ARG A 154 1.02 1.41 -13.27
C ARG A 154 0.93 -0.10 -13.10
N MET A 155 -0.27 -0.57 -12.81
CA MET A 155 -0.54 -2.00 -12.77
C MET A 155 -0.57 -2.59 -14.19
N ALA A 156 -0.07 -3.82 -14.33
CA ALA A 156 -0.03 -4.52 -15.62
C ALA A 156 -1.43 -4.74 -16.23
N ASN A 157 -2.47 -4.85 -15.39
CA ASN A 157 -3.85 -4.92 -15.82
C ASN A 157 -4.49 -3.53 -15.77
N PRO A 158 -4.83 -2.90 -16.91
CA PRO A 158 -5.33 -1.53 -16.95
C PRO A 158 -6.72 -1.37 -16.29
N TYR A 159 -7.53 -2.41 -16.23
CA TYR A 159 -8.82 -2.39 -15.51
C TYR A 159 -8.60 -2.38 -14.01
N PHE A 160 -7.64 -3.17 -13.52
CA PHE A 160 -7.29 -3.19 -12.11
C PHE A 160 -6.54 -1.91 -11.69
N ASP A 161 -5.74 -1.30 -12.57
CA ASP A 161 -5.04 -0.04 -12.32
C ASP A 161 -5.99 1.10 -11.91
N VAL A 162 -7.14 1.20 -12.57
CA VAL A 162 -8.16 2.20 -12.23
C VAL A 162 -8.71 1.95 -10.82
N GLN A 163 -8.99 0.70 -10.48
CA GLN A 163 -9.49 0.33 -9.16
C GLN A 163 -8.44 0.55 -8.08
N TYR A 164 -7.20 0.18 -8.36
CA TYR A 164 -6.07 0.37 -7.45
C TYR A 164 -5.84 1.85 -7.14
N LYS A 165 -5.88 2.72 -8.15
CA LYS A 165 -5.75 4.18 -7.95
C LYS A 165 -6.88 4.76 -7.08
N ARG A 166 -8.11 4.25 -7.24
CA ARG A 166 -9.22 4.63 -6.34
C ARG A 166 -8.95 4.24 -4.88
N MET A 167 -8.41 3.04 -4.65
CA MET A 167 -8.07 2.60 -3.30
C MET A 167 -6.94 3.42 -2.69
N LEU A 168 -5.93 3.78 -3.49
CA LEU A 168 -4.86 4.69 -3.06
C LEU A 168 -5.38 6.08 -2.71
N ASP A 169 -6.36 6.59 -3.45
CA ASP A 169 -7.00 7.89 -3.15
C ASP A 169 -7.76 7.84 -1.83
N ILE A 170 -8.52 6.77 -1.58
CA ILE A 170 -9.23 6.57 -0.30
C ILE A 170 -8.24 6.42 0.86
N ASN A 171 -7.19 5.61 0.72
CA ASN A 171 -6.16 5.42 1.75
C ASN A 171 -5.41 6.72 2.02
N GLY A 172 -5.00 7.41 0.96
CA GLY A 172 -4.25 8.66 1.03
C GLY A 172 -5.07 9.90 1.34
N ARG A 173 -6.40 9.72 1.54
CA ARG A 173 -7.31 10.84 1.86
C ARG A 173 -7.21 12.02 0.89
N GLY A 174 -7.10 11.73 -0.42
CA GLY A 174 -6.98 12.74 -1.47
C GLY A 174 -5.59 13.37 -1.56
N GLY A 175 -4.56 12.74 -1.02
CA GLY A 175 -3.17 13.09 -1.29
C GLY A 175 -2.82 12.82 -2.76
N PRO A 176 -2.01 13.66 -3.43
CA PRO A 176 -1.73 13.50 -4.84
C PRO A 176 -0.97 12.21 -5.13
N VAL A 177 -1.36 11.54 -6.21
CA VAL A 177 -0.70 10.31 -6.69
C VAL A 177 -0.03 10.62 -8.02
N PHE A 178 1.26 10.33 -8.12
CA PHE A 178 2.09 10.55 -9.30
C PHE A 178 2.48 9.20 -9.91
N GLU A 179 2.41 9.08 -11.24
CA GLU A 179 2.88 7.88 -11.90
C GLU A 179 4.42 7.81 -11.87
N ALA A 180 4.97 6.61 -11.71
CA ALA A 180 6.41 6.37 -11.71
C ALA A 180 6.96 6.41 -13.16
N ASP A 181 6.83 7.57 -13.80
CA ASP A 181 7.36 7.90 -15.10
C ASP A 181 7.95 9.33 -15.10
N ARG A 182 8.53 9.74 -16.24
CA ARG A 182 9.14 11.06 -16.39
C ARG A 182 8.16 12.21 -16.06
N TYR A 183 6.92 12.10 -16.51
CA TYR A 183 5.92 13.17 -16.34
C TYR A 183 5.44 13.24 -14.89
N GLY A 184 5.19 12.08 -14.26
CA GLY A 184 4.82 12.00 -12.86
C GLY A 184 5.94 12.49 -11.95
N THR A 185 7.20 12.16 -12.25
CA THR A 185 8.36 12.69 -11.50
C THR A 185 8.43 14.21 -11.57
N LEU A 186 8.27 14.79 -12.76
CA LEU A 186 8.26 16.26 -12.93
C LEU A 186 7.08 16.91 -12.21
N ALA A 187 5.89 16.30 -12.27
CA ALA A 187 4.71 16.80 -11.55
C ALA A 187 4.91 16.73 -10.02
N MET A 188 5.50 15.64 -9.53
CA MET A 188 5.86 15.47 -8.12
C MET A 188 6.84 16.56 -7.66
N LEU A 189 7.93 16.81 -8.40
CA LEU A 189 8.90 17.85 -8.08
C LEU A 189 8.28 19.26 -8.11
N LYS A 190 7.34 19.52 -9.04
CA LYS A 190 6.60 20.77 -9.07
C LYS A 190 5.71 20.93 -7.83
N SER A 191 5.08 19.85 -7.38
CA SER A 191 4.21 19.89 -6.19
C SER A 191 4.96 20.19 -4.91
N LEU A 192 6.23 19.80 -4.79
CA LEU A 192 7.09 20.18 -3.65
C LEU A 192 7.21 21.69 -3.52
N LYS A 193 7.32 22.43 -4.63
CA LYS A 193 7.42 23.89 -4.62
C LYS A 193 6.18 24.59 -4.07
N THR A 194 5.05 23.88 -4.02
CA THR A 194 3.77 24.38 -3.46
C THR A 194 3.50 23.89 -2.04
N GLY A 195 4.52 23.42 -1.32
CA GLY A 195 4.38 22.96 0.05
C GLY A 195 3.74 21.59 0.22
N THR A 196 3.67 20.78 -0.85
CA THR A 196 3.09 19.41 -0.78
C THR A 196 3.98 18.50 0.05
N ALA A 197 3.37 17.69 0.92
CA ALA A 197 4.06 16.60 1.59
C ALA A 197 4.09 15.36 0.68
N LEU A 198 5.25 14.72 0.55
CA LEU A 198 5.46 13.55 -0.29
C LEU A 198 6.10 12.41 0.48
N VAL A 199 5.86 11.18 0.03
CA VAL A 199 6.56 9.97 0.50
C VAL A 199 7.26 9.27 -0.66
N LEU A 200 8.52 8.83 -0.41
CA LEU A 200 9.35 8.02 -1.29
C LEU A 200 9.76 6.72 -0.59
#